data_c06a03b5c5400d1ece7192a8101c0d3d
#
_entry.id   c06a03b5c5400d1ece7192a8101c0d3d
#
_cell.length_a   1.000
_cell.length_b   1.000
_cell.length_c   1.000
_cell.angle_alpha   90.00
_cell.angle_beta   90.00
_cell.angle_gamma   90.00
#
_symmetry.space_group_name_H-M   'P 1'
#
loop_
_entity.id
_entity.type
_entity.pdbx_description
1 polymer ?
#
loop_
_entity_poly.entity_id
_entity_poly.type
_entity_poly.pdbx_seq_one_letter_code
_entity_poly.pdbx_strand_id
1 'polypeptide(L)'
;DNIKEALKDDDGPLYPPAPKDFPREEIGVLKAPIVNPADKYAETIEDLHEYGRYLITAMPKFIQKFTVWKDELTLLVAPSAVIPVLSFLRDHTAAQFKAVMDITAADYPTRSHRFDVVYNLLSTRFSSRIRVKTYASETTPVPSATALFEGANWYERETYDMFGIFFVGHPDLRRIMTDYGFEGHPLRKDFPLTGYTEVRYDEEKKRIVYEPLELTQAFRNFSVGSTVWEPVGPGKDERPQTFILPSLEPEPEEPEKKK
;
A
#
# COMPACT_ATOMS: atom_id res chain seq x y z
N ASP A 1 -18.99 -5.00 -32.59
CA ASP A 1 -17.93 -4.47 -33.47
C ASP A 1 -17.32 -3.17 -32.94
N ASN A 2 -18.09 -2.29 -32.28
CA ASN A 2 -17.58 -1.01 -31.73
C ASN A 2 -16.62 -1.17 -30.54
N ILE A 3 -16.67 -2.27 -29.79
CA ILE A 3 -15.77 -2.53 -28.64
C ILE A 3 -14.39 -2.97 -29.15
N LYS A 4 -14.35 -3.66 -30.32
CA LYS A 4 -13.08 -4.06 -30.92
C LYS A 4 -12.37 -2.91 -31.66
N GLU A 5 -13.09 -1.88 -32.07
CA GLU A 5 -12.51 -0.65 -32.62
C GLU A 5 -11.97 0.25 -31.51
N ALA A 6 -12.68 0.40 -30.39
CA ALA A 6 -12.21 1.18 -29.25
C ALA A 6 -10.96 0.58 -28.56
N LEU A 7 -10.77 -0.74 -28.68
CA LEU A 7 -9.58 -1.43 -28.15
C LEU A 7 -8.38 -1.42 -29.12
N LYS A 8 -8.61 -1.04 -30.38
CA LYS A 8 -7.51 -0.94 -31.35
C LYS A 8 -6.71 0.34 -31.27
N ASP A 9 -7.27 1.39 -30.68
CA ASP A 9 -6.62 2.69 -30.58
C ASP A 9 -5.71 2.81 -29.33
N ASP A 10 -5.69 1.78 -28.45
CA ASP A 10 -4.88 1.77 -27.22
C ASP A 10 -3.57 0.97 -27.34
N ASP A 11 -3.29 0.39 -28.53
CA ASP A 11 -2.03 -0.34 -28.79
C ASP A 11 -0.85 0.59 -29.17
N GLY A 12 -1.02 1.89 -29.09
CA GLY A 12 0.09 2.81 -29.09
C GLY A 12 0.86 2.73 -27.78
N PRO A 13 2.21 2.88 -27.80
CA PRO A 13 2.95 2.94 -26.55
C PRO A 13 2.30 3.98 -25.65
N LEU A 14 1.97 3.60 -24.40
CA LEU A 14 1.32 4.43 -23.37
C LEU A 14 2.01 5.80 -23.17
N TYR A 15 3.14 5.98 -23.81
CA TYR A 15 3.92 7.21 -23.88
C TYR A 15 4.21 7.55 -25.35
N PRO A 16 3.96 8.79 -25.79
CA PRO A 16 4.50 9.22 -27.06
C PRO A 16 6.00 8.97 -27.03
N PRO A 17 6.59 8.40 -28.08
CA PRO A 17 8.03 8.23 -28.15
C PRO A 17 8.69 9.56 -27.79
N ALA A 18 9.67 9.53 -26.89
CA ALA A 18 10.41 10.74 -26.55
C ALA A 18 10.82 11.43 -27.84
N PRO A 19 10.55 12.74 -27.99
CA PRO A 19 10.87 13.44 -29.24
C PRO A 19 12.33 13.15 -29.55
N LYS A 20 12.57 12.59 -30.76
CA LYS A 20 13.89 12.18 -31.24
C LYS A 20 14.85 13.36 -31.32
N ASP A 21 14.30 14.56 -31.29
CA ASP A 21 14.99 15.82 -31.58
C ASP A 21 15.24 16.67 -30.30
N PHE A 22 15.23 16.08 -29.12
CA PHE A 22 15.77 16.79 -27.96
C PHE A 22 17.29 16.89 -28.15
N PRO A 23 17.86 18.10 -28.30
CA PRO A 23 19.30 18.26 -28.42
C PRO A 23 19.97 17.84 -27.11
N ARG A 24 20.34 16.56 -27.01
CA ARG A 24 21.03 15.99 -25.87
C ARG A 24 22.43 16.60 -25.68
N GLU A 25 22.91 17.33 -26.67
CA GLU A 25 24.26 17.89 -26.68
C GLU A 25 24.39 19.26 -25.99
N GLU A 26 23.28 19.98 -25.80
CA GLU A 26 23.34 21.35 -25.24
C GLU A 26 23.14 21.42 -23.72
N ILE A 27 22.69 20.35 -23.07
CA ILE A 27 22.60 20.30 -21.61
C ILE A 27 23.92 19.76 -21.05
N GLY A 28 24.91 20.63 -21.00
CA GLY A 28 26.31 20.31 -20.75
C GLY A 28 26.70 19.70 -19.40
N VAL A 29 25.78 19.17 -18.59
CA VAL A 29 26.10 18.62 -17.28
C VAL A 29 25.49 17.22 -17.03
N LEU A 30 24.44 16.82 -17.76
CA LEU A 30 23.81 15.52 -17.54
C LEU A 30 23.95 14.63 -18.80
N LYS A 31 25.11 14.02 -18.95
CA LYS A 31 25.35 13.01 -19.99
C LYS A 31 24.77 11.62 -19.65
N ALA A 32 24.04 11.47 -18.53
CA ALA A 32 23.37 10.22 -18.22
C ALA A 32 22.14 10.07 -19.12
N PRO A 33 21.94 8.93 -19.79
CA PRO A 33 20.72 8.67 -20.50
C PRO A 33 19.54 8.73 -19.52
N ILE A 34 18.56 9.58 -19.80
CA ILE A 34 17.29 9.57 -19.07
C ILE A 34 16.58 8.29 -19.50
N VAL A 35 16.78 7.24 -18.72
CA VAL A 35 16.04 5.99 -18.90
C VAL A 35 14.63 6.23 -18.39
N ASN A 36 13.62 6.05 -19.23
CA ASN A 36 12.24 6.08 -18.79
C ASN A 36 12.07 4.93 -17.75
N PRO A 37 11.62 5.22 -16.52
CA PRO A 37 11.40 4.17 -15.53
C PRO A 37 10.48 3.04 -15.99
N ALA A 38 9.51 3.35 -16.89
CA ALA A 38 8.64 2.35 -17.49
C ALA A 38 9.41 1.34 -18.34
N ASP A 39 10.38 1.78 -19.13
CA ASP A 39 11.17 0.90 -20.00
C ASP A 39 12.07 -0.05 -19.18
N LYS A 40 12.51 0.42 -18.01
CA LYS A 40 13.37 -0.37 -17.12
C LYS A 40 12.65 -1.62 -16.57
N TYR A 41 11.35 -1.52 -16.38
CA TYR A 41 10.55 -2.56 -15.72
C TYR A 41 9.66 -3.35 -16.69
N ALA A 42 9.73 -3.11 -18.01
CA ALA A 42 8.82 -3.69 -18.98
C ALA A 42 8.78 -5.23 -18.92
N GLU A 43 9.94 -5.88 -18.97
CA GLU A 43 10.02 -7.35 -18.88
C GLU A 43 9.50 -7.87 -17.54
N THR A 44 9.91 -7.24 -16.44
CA THR A 44 9.49 -7.62 -15.08
C THR A 44 7.97 -7.47 -14.89
N ILE A 45 7.37 -6.45 -15.52
CA ILE A 45 5.93 -6.19 -15.44
C ILE A 45 5.14 -7.33 -16.11
N GLU A 46 5.56 -7.82 -17.28
CA GLU A 46 4.90 -8.94 -17.96
C GLU A 46 4.94 -10.22 -17.11
N ASP A 47 6.12 -10.57 -16.58
CA ASP A 47 6.29 -11.73 -15.70
C ASP A 47 5.41 -11.64 -14.45
N LEU A 48 5.34 -10.45 -13.83
CA LEU A 48 4.50 -10.21 -12.65
C LEU A 48 3.01 -10.28 -12.99
N HIS A 49 2.60 -9.83 -14.17
CA HIS A 49 1.22 -9.99 -14.63
C HIS A 49 0.86 -11.46 -14.87
N GLU A 50 1.74 -12.24 -15.48
CA GLU A 50 1.54 -13.67 -15.67
C GLU A 50 1.41 -14.39 -14.31
N TYR A 51 2.32 -14.07 -13.41
CA TYR A 51 2.27 -14.61 -12.05
C TYR A 51 1.00 -14.19 -11.29
N GLY A 52 0.58 -12.94 -11.42
CA GLY A 52 -0.67 -12.45 -10.84
C GLY A 52 -1.91 -13.18 -11.36
N ARG A 53 -1.98 -13.42 -12.68
CA ARG A 53 -3.04 -14.24 -13.30
C ARG A 53 -3.04 -15.67 -12.78
N TYR A 54 -1.86 -16.26 -12.64
CA TYR A 54 -1.71 -17.58 -12.04
C TYR A 54 -2.28 -17.63 -10.62
N LEU A 55 -1.92 -16.66 -9.76
CA LEU A 55 -2.41 -16.59 -8.39
C LEU A 55 -3.94 -16.41 -8.31
N ILE A 56 -4.52 -15.57 -9.16
CA ILE A 56 -6.00 -15.43 -9.24
C ILE A 56 -6.65 -16.76 -9.69
N THR A 57 -6.06 -17.44 -10.65
CA THR A 57 -6.58 -18.74 -11.11
C THR A 57 -6.49 -19.81 -10.03
N ALA A 58 -5.41 -19.79 -9.24
CA ALA A 58 -5.22 -20.72 -8.12
C ALA A 58 -6.15 -20.43 -6.93
N MET A 59 -6.45 -19.14 -6.68
CA MET A 59 -7.23 -18.70 -5.51
C MET A 59 -8.36 -17.71 -5.88
N PRO A 60 -9.29 -18.08 -6.77
CA PRO A 60 -10.28 -17.13 -7.30
C PRO A 60 -11.28 -16.61 -6.25
N LYS A 61 -11.48 -17.32 -5.15
CA LYS A 61 -12.40 -16.93 -4.08
C LYS A 61 -11.77 -15.97 -3.05
N PHE A 62 -10.44 -15.87 -3.01
CA PHE A 62 -9.73 -15.16 -1.97
C PHE A 62 -9.11 -13.86 -2.46
N ILE A 63 -8.64 -13.82 -3.70
CA ILE A 63 -8.02 -12.62 -4.30
C ILE A 63 -9.09 -11.86 -5.06
N GLN A 64 -9.33 -10.61 -4.66
CA GLN A 64 -10.29 -9.74 -5.32
C GLN A 64 -9.74 -9.13 -6.61
N LYS A 65 -8.52 -8.64 -6.53
CA LYS A 65 -7.78 -8.06 -7.67
C LYS A 65 -6.28 -8.04 -7.36
N PHE A 66 -5.48 -7.84 -8.40
CA PHE A 66 -4.07 -7.51 -8.21
C PHE A 66 -3.69 -6.23 -8.97
N THR A 67 -2.61 -5.62 -8.57
CA THR A 67 -2.00 -4.49 -9.25
C THR A 67 -0.51 -4.74 -9.38
N VAL A 68 0.05 -4.35 -10.52
CA VAL A 68 1.50 -4.35 -10.73
C VAL A 68 1.98 -2.92 -10.80
N TRP A 69 3.02 -2.62 -10.06
CA TRP A 69 3.66 -1.31 -10.06
C TRP A 69 5.16 -1.48 -10.09
N LYS A 70 5.79 -1.07 -11.19
CA LYS A 70 7.23 -1.30 -11.40
C LYS A 70 7.56 -2.78 -11.26
N ASP A 71 8.35 -3.15 -10.26
CA ASP A 71 8.80 -4.50 -9.93
C ASP A 71 8.04 -5.16 -8.76
N GLU A 72 6.91 -4.59 -8.36
CA GLU A 72 6.12 -5.12 -7.24
C GLU A 72 4.72 -5.57 -7.67
N LEU A 73 4.37 -6.79 -7.27
CA LEU A 73 3.02 -7.32 -7.36
C LEU A 73 2.29 -7.09 -6.03
N THR A 74 1.12 -6.47 -6.10
CA THR A 74 0.25 -6.24 -4.96
C THR A 74 -1.06 -6.99 -5.14
N LEU A 75 -1.40 -7.85 -4.19
CA LEU A 75 -2.68 -8.56 -4.11
C LEU A 75 -3.64 -7.82 -3.18
N LEU A 76 -4.89 -7.68 -3.59
CA LEU A 76 -5.94 -7.13 -2.74
C LEU A 76 -6.89 -8.26 -2.34
N VAL A 77 -7.04 -8.44 -1.04
CA VAL A 77 -7.79 -9.56 -0.46
C VAL A 77 -8.78 -9.06 0.60
N ALA A 78 -9.88 -9.79 0.78
CA ALA A 78 -10.80 -9.50 1.88
C ALA A 78 -10.16 -9.88 3.23
N PRO A 79 -10.55 -9.26 4.36
CA PRO A 79 -9.98 -9.56 5.67
C PRO A 79 -10.07 -11.04 6.05
N SER A 80 -11.17 -11.71 5.72
CA SER A 80 -11.37 -13.16 5.97
C SER A 80 -10.45 -14.05 5.13
N ALA A 81 -9.93 -13.54 4.02
CA ALA A 81 -9.08 -14.27 3.09
C ALA A 81 -7.57 -14.11 3.36
N VAL A 82 -7.18 -13.25 4.30
CA VAL A 82 -5.76 -12.95 4.59
C VAL A 82 -4.99 -14.21 4.96
N ILE A 83 -5.46 -14.97 5.95
CA ILE A 83 -4.74 -16.15 6.45
C ILE A 83 -4.63 -17.25 5.38
N PRO A 84 -5.69 -17.64 4.65
CA PRO A 84 -5.56 -18.58 3.55
C PRO A 84 -4.56 -18.15 2.46
N VAL A 85 -4.58 -16.87 2.07
CA VAL A 85 -3.67 -16.35 1.04
C VAL A 85 -2.22 -16.35 1.55
N LEU A 86 -1.97 -15.87 2.77
CA LEU A 86 -0.64 -15.87 3.37
C LEU A 86 -0.09 -17.30 3.53
N SER A 87 -0.93 -18.26 3.95
CA SER A 87 -0.55 -19.67 4.06
C SER A 87 -0.18 -20.24 2.69
N PHE A 88 -0.98 -19.97 1.66
CA PHE A 88 -0.66 -20.40 0.30
C PHE A 88 0.67 -19.81 -0.19
N LEU A 89 0.86 -18.51 -0.04
CA LEU A 89 2.10 -17.83 -0.46
C LEU A 89 3.34 -18.36 0.27
N ARG A 90 3.20 -18.73 1.54
CA ARG A 90 4.29 -19.31 2.34
C ARG A 90 4.67 -20.71 1.89
N ASP A 91 3.67 -21.56 1.64
CA ASP A 91 3.86 -23.03 1.53
C ASP A 91 3.88 -23.53 0.07
N HIS A 92 3.30 -22.77 -0.87
CA HIS A 92 3.25 -23.15 -2.28
C HIS A 92 4.66 -23.21 -2.91
N THR A 93 4.94 -24.27 -3.66
CA THR A 93 6.27 -24.55 -4.22
C THR A 93 6.80 -23.48 -5.17
N ALA A 94 5.91 -22.84 -5.93
CA ALA A 94 6.26 -21.77 -6.86
C ALA A 94 6.20 -20.36 -6.23
N ALA A 95 5.87 -20.23 -4.95
CA ALA A 95 5.78 -18.98 -4.24
C ALA A 95 6.89 -18.86 -3.16
N GLN A 96 6.81 -19.65 -2.13
CA GLN A 96 7.77 -19.76 -1.02
C GLN A 96 8.13 -18.40 -0.38
N PHE A 97 7.14 -17.56 -0.14
CA PHE A 97 7.31 -16.31 0.60
C PHE A 97 7.37 -16.60 2.10
N LYS A 98 8.53 -17.02 2.57
CA LYS A 98 8.74 -17.50 3.94
C LYS A 98 9.09 -16.41 4.94
N ALA A 99 9.39 -15.22 4.49
CA ALA A 99 9.75 -14.11 5.35
C ALA A 99 8.72 -12.98 5.25
N VAL A 100 8.19 -12.57 6.40
CA VAL A 100 7.48 -11.29 6.55
C VAL A 100 8.54 -10.23 6.77
N MET A 101 8.57 -9.24 5.90
CA MET A 101 9.50 -8.12 6.01
C MET A 101 8.91 -7.00 6.85
N ASP A 102 7.59 -6.79 6.72
CA ASP A 102 6.88 -5.73 7.41
C ASP A 102 5.37 -5.98 7.38
N ILE A 103 4.66 -5.52 8.43
CA ILE A 103 3.21 -5.39 8.46
C ILE A 103 2.91 -3.98 8.93
N THR A 104 2.26 -3.20 8.09
CA THR A 104 1.93 -1.81 8.39
C THR A 104 0.53 -1.46 7.91
N ALA A 105 0.09 -0.23 8.13
CA ALA A 105 -1.19 0.23 7.63
C ALA A 105 -1.08 1.61 7.01
N ALA A 106 -2.07 1.94 6.17
CA ALA A 106 -2.27 3.27 5.64
C ALA A 106 -3.67 3.76 6.00
N ASP A 107 -3.76 5.00 6.44
CA ASP A 107 -5.02 5.63 6.87
C ASP A 107 -5.61 6.49 5.75
N TYR A 108 -6.86 6.20 5.37
CA TYR A 108 -7.65 6.95 4.39
C TYR A 108 -8.98 7.39 5.00
N PRO A 109 -9.03 8.52 5.71
CA PRO A 109 -10.20 8.95 6.51
C PRO A 109 -11.50 9.08 5.71
N THR A 110 -11.41 9.29 4.40
CA THR A 110 -12.57 9.49 3.52
C THR A 110 -13.25 8.20 3.08
N ARG A 111 -12.62 7.03 3.31
CA ARG A 111 -13.15 5.73 2.91
C ARG A 111 -14.01 5.11 4.02
N SER A 112 -15.00 4.29 3.63
CA SER A 112 -15.81 3.50 4.57
C SER A 112 -14.96 2.50 5.36
N HIS A 113 -14.03 1.81 4.67
CA HIS A 113 -12.96 1.05 5.31
C HIS A 113 -11.73 1.93 5.34
N ARG A 114 -11.53 2.55 6.50
CA ARG A 114 -10.54 3.60 6.70
C ARG A 114 -9.11 3.13 6.49
N PHE A 115 -8.79 1.91 6.92
CA PHE A 115 -7.42 1.42 6.92
C PHE A 115 -7.17 0.38 5.83
N ASP A 116 -6.04 0.51 5.13
CA ASP A 116 -5.44 -0.57 4.35
C ASP A 116 -4.34 -1.20 5.19
N VAL A 117 -4.45 -2.48 5.52
CA VAL A 117 -3.39 -3.24 6.18
C VAL A 117 -2.54 -3.91 5.12
N VAL A 118 -1.24 -3.73 5.20
CA VAL A 118 -0.26 -4.10 4.17
C VAL A 118 0.74 -5.10 4.75
N TYR A 119 0.84 -6.26 4.12
CA TYR A 119 1.81 -7.29 4.42
C TYR A 119 2.85 -7.34 3.32
N ASN A 120 4.10 -7.06 3.63
CA ASN A 120 5.23 -7.17 2.70
C ASN A 120 5.97 -8.47 2.94
N LEU A 121 5.97 -9.35 1.94
CA LEU A 121 6.58 -10.67 2.02
C LEU A 121 7.79 -10.78 1.10
N LEU A 122 8.74 -11.61 1.48
CA LEU A 122 9.95 -11.90 0.73
C LEU A 122 10.10 -13.41 0.52
N SER A 123 10.35 -13.80 -0.72
CA SER A 123 10.84 -15.12 -1.08
C SER A 123 12.35 -15.06 -1.28
N THR A 124 13.11 -15.65 -0.37
CA THR A 124 14.58 -15.72 -0.48
C THR A 124 15.03 -16.68 -1.57
N ARG A 125 14.21 -17.69 -1.86
CA ARG A 125 14.51 -18.70 -2.90
C ARG A 125 14.45 -18.10 -4.30
N PHE A 126 13.40 -17.29 -4.57
CA PHE A 126 13.17 -16.69 -5.88
C PHE A 126 13.61 -15.22 -5.97
N SER A 127 14.21 -14.68 -4.89
CA SER A 127 14.62 -13.27 -4.80
C SER A 127 13.50 -12.30 -5.20
N SER A 128 12.26 -12.64 -4.82
CA SER A 128 11.04 -11.95 -5.23
C SER A 128 10.31 -11.39 -4.01
N ARG A 129 9.61 -10.28 -4.21
CA ARG A 129 8.77 -9.63 -3.21
C ARG A 129 7.32 -9.62 -3.67
N ILE A 130 6.42 -9.70 -2.72
CA ILE A 130 4.98 -9.58 -2.95
C ILE A 130 4.36 -8.78 -1.82
N ARG A 131 3.37 -7.98 -2.15
CA ARG A 131 2.58 -7.21 -1.20
C ARG A 131 1.16 -7.74 -1.17
N VAL A 132 0.64 -7.98 0.01
CA VAL A 132 -0.77 -8.33 0.22
C VAL A 132 -1.43 -7.19 0.98
N LYS A 133 -2.51 -6.66 0.44
CA LYS A 133 -3.30 -5.60 1.07
C LYS A 133 -4.68 -6.11 1.43
N THR A 134 -5.11 -5.76 2.62
CA THR A 134 -6.49 -5.93 3.06
C THR A 134 -7.00 -4.63 3.67
N TYR A 135 -8.30 -4.53 3.80
CA TYR A 135 -8.94 -3.34 4.35
C TYR A 135 -9.52 -3.61 5.74
N ALA A 136 -9.52 -2.60 6.57
CA ALA A 136 -10.12 -2.64 7.89
C ALA A 136 -10.85 -1.32 8.19
N SER A 137 -11.85 -1.38 9.06
CA SER A 137 -12.44 -0.20 9.68
C SER A 137 -11.96 -0.10 11.13
N GLU A 138 -12.36 0.94 11.84
CA GLU A 138 -12.05 1.07 13.27
C GLU A 138 -12.63 -0.07 14.13
N THR A 139 -13.73 -0.65 13.66
CA THR A 139 -14.47 -1.70 14.38
C THR A 139 -14.28 -3.09 13.79
N THR A 140 -13.80 -3.19 12.54
CA THR A 140 -13.62 -4.49 11.87
C THR A 140 -12.23 -5.03 12.16
N PRO A 141 -12.10 -6.15 12.88
CA PRO A 141 -10.80 -6.73 13.18
C PRO A 141 -10.23 -7.48 11.97
N VAL A 142 -8.91 -7.64 11.98
CA VAL A 142 -8.16 -8.43 10.99
C VAL A 142 -7.64 -9.70 11.68
N PRO A 143 -7.67 -10.88 11.04
CA PRO A 143 -7.09 -12.09 11.62
C PRO A 143 -5.56 -11.96 11.73
N SER A 144 -5.02 -12.38 12.87
CA SER A 144 -3.59 -12.35 13.14
C SER A 144 -2.82 -13.36 12.28
N ALA A 145 -1.69 -12.94 11.74
CA ALA A 145 -0.77 -13.79 10.98
C ALA A 145 0.32 -14.45 11.87
N THR A 146 0.29 -14.26 13.18
CA THR A 146 1.31 -14.78 14.10
C THR A 146 1.45 -16.30 14.07
N ALA A 147 0.35 -17.02 13.84
CA ALA A 147 0.39 -18.48 13.69
C ALA A 147 1.13 -18.95 12.43
N LEU A 148 1.23 -18.09 11.42
CA LEU A 148 1.97 -18.38 10.17
C LEU A 148 3.41 -17.88 10.24
N PHE A 149 3.60 -16.71 10.81
CA PHE A 149 4.88 -16.00 10.87
C PHE A 149 5.09 -15.45 12.29
N GLU A 150 6.02 -15.99 13.03
CA GLU A 150 6.33 -15.52 14.39
C GLU A 150 6.77 -14.05 14.42
N GLY A 151 7.49 -13.60 13.39
CA GLY A 151 7.89 -12.19 13.26
C GLY A 151 6.71 -11.20 13.15
N ALA A 152 5.53 -11.66 12.76
CA ALA A 152 4.33 -10.83 12.68
C ALA A 152 3.89 -10.28 14.05
N ASN A 153 4.27 -10.92 15.14
CA ASN A 153 3.87 -10.53 16.49
C ASN A 153 4.16 -9.04 16.77
N TRP A 154 5.37 -8.60 16.53
CA TRP A 154 5.77 -7.22 16.83
C TRP A 154 5.17 -6.22 15.85
N TYR A 155 5.12 -6.54 14.56
CA TYR A 155 4.53 -5.67 13.54
C TYR A 155 3.02 -5.48 13.72
N GLU A 156 2.30 -6.52 14.14
CA GLU A 156 0.87 -6.39 14.45
C GLU A 156 0.63 -5.53 15.69
N ARG A 157 1.47 -5.65 16.71
CA ARG A 157 1.44 -4.76 17.88
C ARG A 157 1.73 -3.31 17.51
N GLU A 158 2.72 -3.07 16.64
CA GLU A 158 3.03 -1.74 16.13
C GLU A 158 1.84 -1.17 15.35
N THR A 159 1.26 -1.94 14.44
CA THR A 159 0.10 -1.52 13.66
C THR A 159 -1.12 -1.24 14.55
N TYR A 160 -1.32 -2.04 15.58
CA TYR A 160 -2.34 -1.79 16.61
C TYR A 160 -2.05 -0.49 17.38
N ASP A 161 -0.83 -0.27 17.82
CA ASP A 161 -0.44 0.91 18.58
C ASP A 161 -0.57 2.20 17.76
N MET A 162 -0.08 2.18 16.52
CA MET A 162 -0.03 3.37 15.67
C MET A 162 -1.38 3.72 15.03
N PHE A 163 -2.19 2.74 14.66
CA PHE A 163 -3.45 2.96 13.93
C PHE A 163 -4.71 2.54 14.70
N GLY A 164 -4.58 1.68 15.70
CA GLY A 164 -5.72 1.16 16.46
C GLY A 164 -6.45 0.01 15.76
N ILE A 165 -5.79 -0.72 14.87
CA ILE A 165 -6.37 -1.87 14.19
C ILE A 165 -6.27 -3.10 15.09
N PHE A 166 -7.39 -3.76 15.32
CA PHE A 166 -7.43 -4.94 16.20
C PHE A 166 -7.14 -6.23 15.42
N PHE A 167 -6.23 -7.06 15.95
CA PHE A 167 -5.85 -8.36 15.37
C PHE A 167 -6.42 -9.50 16.20
N VAL A 168 -7.36 -10.25 15.62
CA VAL A 168 -7.99 -11.40 16.28
C VAL A 168 -7.07 -12.61 16.28
N GLY A 169 -6.92 -13.25 17.44
CA GLY A 169 -6.05 -14.42 17.58
C GLY A 169 -4.59 -14.07 17.84
N HIS A 170 -4.26 -12.80 18.03
CA HIS A 170 -2.94 -12.40 18.48
C HIS A 170 -2.70 -12.84 19.93
N PRO A 171 -1.55 -13.47 20.25
CA PRO A 171 -1.33 -14.01 21.61
C PRO A 171 -1.24 -12.95 22.71
N ASP A 172 -0.68 -11.77 22.41
CA ASP A 172 -0.51 -10.67 23.37
C ASP A 172 -0.53 -9.33 22.63
N LEU A 173 -1.73 -8.83 22.29
CA LEU A 173 -1.91 -7.57 21.59
C LEU A 173 -1.88 -6.40 22.59
N ARG A 174 -0.75 -5.75 22.69
CA ARG A 174 -0.50 -4.59 23.57
C ARG A 174 0.36 -3.56 22.86
N ARG A 175 0.33 -2.32 23.35
CA ARG A 175 1.17 -1.24 22.80
C ARG A 175 2.66 -1.55 22.92
N ILE A 176 3.45 -1.07 21.96
CA ILE A 176 4.88 -1.32 21.88
C ILE A 176 5.71 -0.05 21.68
N MET A 177 5.21 0.92 20.91
CA MET A 177 5.97 2.12 20.50
C MET A 177 5.65 3.34 21.35
N THR A 178 4.39 3.46 21.82
CA THR A 178 3.96 4.60 22.62
C THR A 178 4.25 4.40 24.09
N ASP A 179 4.36 5.51 24.83
CA ASP A 179 4.60 5.50 26.27
C ASP A 179 3.39 4.93 27.05
N TYR A 180 3.64 4.52 28.29
CA TYR A 180 2.59 4.05 29.19
C TYR A 180 1.53 5.13 29.43
N GLY A 181 0.26 4.75 29.31
CA GLY A 181 -0.83 5.69 29.47
C GLY A 181 -1.03 6.66 28.31
N PHE A 182 -0.36 6.43 27.19
CA PHE A 182 -0.55 7.23 25.98
C PHE A 182 -1.97 7.05 25.42
N GLU A 183 -2.65 8.16 25.15
CA GLU A 183 -4.00 8.18 24.59
C GLU A 183 -3.97 8.50 23.08
N GLY A 184 -4.73 7.72 22.31
CA GLY A 184 -4.83 7.88 20.85
C GLY A 184 -3.86 7.00 20.07
N HIS A 185 -3.86 7.21 18.74
CA HIS A 185 -3.07 6.45 17.77
C HIS A 185 -2.32 7.43 16.85
N PRO A 186 -1.00 7.57 17.01
CA PRO A 186 -0.24 8.67 16.43
C PRO A 186 -0.19 8.73 14.90
N LEU A 187 -0.31 7.61 14.20
CA LEU A 187 -0.25 7.58 12.73
C LEU A 187 -1.61 7.75 12.05
N ARG A 188 -2.69 7.91 12.79
CA ARG A 188 -3.96 8.35 12.21
C ARG A 188 -3.84 9.77 11.71
N LYS A 189 -4.44 10.06 10.55
CA LYS A 189 -4.37 11.38 9.90
C LYS A 189 -5.04 12.50 10.70
N ASP A 190 -5.99 12.18 11.53
CA ASP A 190 -6.70 13.09 12.43
C ASP A 190 -5.96 13.35 13.76
N PHE A 191 -4.90 12.57 14.06
CA PHE A 191 -4.06 12.83 15.21
C PHE A 191 -3.12 14.01 14.95
N PRO A 192 -3.04 15.03 15.85
CA PRO A 192 -2.18 16.18 15.64
C PRO A 192 -0.70 15.82 15.67
N LEU A 193 0.12 16.49 14.86
CA LEU A 193 1.55 16.22 14.73
C LEU A 193 2.30 16.26 16.06
N THR A 194 1.95 17.20 16.91
CA THR A 194 2.61 17.42 18.21
C THR A 194 1.93 16.67 19.37
N GLY A 195 0.83 15.95 19.09
CA GLY A 195 0.05 15.29 20.13
C GLY A 195 -0.74 16.25 21.02
N TYR A 196 -1.13 15.81 22.21
CA TYR A 196 -1.96 16.55 23.15
C TYR A 196 -1.23 16.87 24.47
N THR A 197 -0.15 16.19 24.78
CA THR A 197 0.59 16.31 26.03
C THR A 197 2.06 16.53 25.79
N GLU A 198 2.70 17.22 26.69
CA GLU A 198 4.15 17.37 26.75
C GLU A 198 4.72 16.77 28.03
N VAL A 199 6.02 16.51 28.01
CA VAL A 199 6.73 15.85 29.09
C VAL A 199 7.86 16.74 29.54
N ARG A 200 7.95 17.04 30.84
CA ARG A 200 9.08 17.76 31.42
C ARG A 200 9.50 17.16 32.75
N TYR A 201 10.73 17.44 33.16
CA TYR A 201 11.20 17.10 34.50
C TYR A 201 10.87 18.24 35.46
N ASP A 202 10.18 17.89 36.56
CA ASP A 202 9.82 18.83 37.62
C ASP A 202 10.87 18.72 38.76
N GLU A 203 11.63 19.80 38.95
CA GLU A 203 12.69 19.85 39.98
C GLU A 203 12.14 19.81 41.42
N GLU A 204 10.97 20.36 41.66
CA GLU A 204 10.34 20.34 43.00
C GLU A 204 9.86 18.94 43.35
N LYS A 205 9.16 18.29 42.42
CA LYS A 205 8.64 16.95 42.61
C LYS A 205 9.67 15.84 42.36
N LYS A 206 10.84 16.19 41.81
CA LYS A 206 11.92 15.25 41.47
C LYS A 206 11.47 14.10 40.56
N ARG A 207 10.56 14.37 39.64
CA ARG A 207 10.01 13.39 38.72
C ARG A 207 9.62 14.01 37.39
N ILE A 208 9.40 13.14 36.39
CA ILE A 208 8.79 13.50 35.11
C ILE A 208 7.29 13.74 35.30
N VAL A 209 6.80 14.85 34.76
CA VAL A 209 5.37 15.20 34.75
C VAL A 209 4.86 15.34 33.34
N TYR A 210 3.62 14.94 33.14
CA TYR A 210 2.87 15.09 31.90
C TYR A 210 1.93 16.28 32.04
N GLU A 211 1.98 17.19 31.08
CA GLU A 211 1.18 18.40 31.11
C GLU A 211 0.47 18.57 29.76
N PRO A 212 -0.66 19.28 29.70
CA PRO A 212 -1.27 19.65 28.43
C PRO A 212 -0.27 20.42 27.56
N LEU A 213 -0.30 20.17 26.24
CA LEU A 213 0.61 20.79 25.29
C LEU A 213 0.40 22.31 25.21
N GLU A 214 1.46 23.07 25.40
CA GLU A 214 1.51 24.53 25.23
C GLU A 214 2.58 24.88 24.19
N LEU A 215 2.19 25.11 22.92
CA LEU A 215 3.11 25.46 21.87
C LEU A 215 3.41 26.96 21.88
N THR A 216 4.68 27.32 21.82
CA THR A 216 5.12 28.72 21.65
C THR A 216 4.69 29.32 20.32
N GLN A 217 4.59 28.47 19.29
CA GLN A 217 4.04 28.81 17.98
C GLN A 217 3.09 27.71 17.51
N ALA A 218 1.88 28.07 17.14
CA ALA A 218 0.92 27.13 16.57
C ALA A 218 1.46 26.50 15.29
N PHE A 219 1.17 25.20 15.08
CA PHE A 219 1.54 24.52 13.86
C PHE A 219 0.86 25.17 12.65
N ARG A 220 1.66 25.53 11.65
CA ARG A 220 1.17 26.11 10.40
C ARG A 220 1.07 25.01 9.35
N ASN A 221 -0.14 24.80 8.84
CA ASN A 221 -0.38 23.84 7.77
C ASN A 221 -0.13 24.48 6.40
N PHE A 222 0.81 23.95 5.65
CA PHE A 222 1.13 24.38 4.28
C PHE A 222 0.58 23.44 3.21
N SER A 223 -0.50 22.75 3.47
CA SER A 223 -1.13 21.81 2.52
C SER A 223 -1.77 22.47 1.30
N VAL A 224 -1.44 23.73 1.05
CA VAL A 224 -2.02 24.51 -0.05
C VAL A 224 -1.19 24.32 -1.31
N GLY A 225 -1.71 23.52 -2.23
CA GLY A 225 -1.27 23.50 -3.62
C GLY A 225 -0.01 22.68 -3.88
N SER A 226 0.51 22.85 -5.06
CA SER A 226 1.67 22.22 -5.61
C SER A 226 2.93 22.42 -4.76
N THR A 227 3.75 21.38 -4.67
CA THR A 227 5.08 21.51 -4.10
C THR A 227 5.95 22.36 -5.02
N VAL A 228 6.90 23.14 -4.43
CA VAL A 228 7.90 23.89 -5.19
C VAL A 228 8.73 22.97 -6.11
N TRP A 229 8.74 21.70 -5.81
CA TRP A 229 9.43 20.63 -6.53
C TRP A 229 8.47 19.82 -7.39
N GLU A 230 7.49 20.45 -8.03
CA GLU A 230 6.74 19.78 -9.07
C GLU A 230 7.71 19.30 -10.15
N PRO A 231 7.59 18.04 -10.59
CA PRO A 231 8.43 17.52 -11.65
C PRO A 231 8.25 18.42 -12.88
N VAL A 232 9.35 19.00 -13.35
CA VAL A 232 9.37 19.81 -14.56
C VAL A 232 9.06 18.91 -15.74
N GLY A 233 7.90 19.15 -16.37
CA GLY A 233 7.40 18.36 -17.50
C GLY A 233 6.00 17.81 -17.23
N PRO A 234 5.38 17.15 -18.22
CA PRO A 234 4.13 16.44 -18.00
C PRO A 234 4.40 15.31 -17.02
N GLY A 235 4.20 15.60 -15.74
CA GLY A 235 4.22 14.60 -14.69
C GLY A 235 3.16 13.57 -15.00
N LYS A 236 3.58 12.42 -15.50
CA LYS A 236 2.67 11.30 -15.65
C LYS A 236 2.61 10.64 -14.28
N ASP A 237 1.45 10.73 -13.64
CA ASP A 237 1.09 9.81 -12.59
C ASP A 237 1.13 8.39 -13.19
N GLU A 238 2.23 7.71 -12.97
CA GLU A 238 2.32 6.30 -13.30
C GLU A 238 1.32 5.58 -12.41
N ARG A 239 0.16 5.24 -12.97
CA ARG A 239 -0.86 4.46 -12.25
C ARG A 239 -0.48 2.99 -12.27
N PRO A 240 -0.64 2.27 -11.16
CA PRO A 240 -0.41 0.83 -11.16
C PRO A 240 -1.36 0.14 -12.14
N GLN A 241 -0.82 -0.82 -12.90
CA GLN A 241 -1.64 -1.68 -13.76
C GLN A 241 -2.51 -2.57 -12.88
N THR A 242 -3.82 -2.51 -13.09
CA THR A 242 -4.80 -3.23 -12.27
C THR A 242 -5.50 -4.30 -13.10
N PHE A 243 -5.56 -5.51 -12.57
CA PHE A 243 -6.36 -6.59 -13.13
C PHE A 243 -7.48 -6.96 -12.16
N ILE A 244 -8.72 -6.96 -12.65
CA ILE A 244 -9.92 -7.35 -11.91
C ILE A 244 -10.46 -8.64 -12.52
N LEU A 245 -10.94 -9.56 -11.67
CA LEU A 245 -11.58 -10.78 -12.17
C LEU A 245 -12.83 -10.44 -13.00
N PRO A 246 -13.00 -11.02 -14.20
CA PRO A 246 -14.17 -10.74 -15.06
C PRO A 246 -15.52 -11.03 -14.37
N SER A 247 -15.56 -11.98 -13.43
CA SER A 247 -16.77 -12.32 -12.68
C SER A 247 -17.23 -11.24 -11.67
N LEU A 248 -16.39 -10.22 -11.44
CA LEU A 248 -16.71 -9.07 -10.57
C LEU A 248 -17.06 -7.82 -11.37
N GLU A 249 -16.97 -7.87 -12.68
CA GLU A 249 -17.47 -6.80 -13.54
C GLU A 249 -19.01 -6.89 -13.55
N PRO A 250 -19.73 -5.80 -13.29
CA PRO A 250 -21.17 -5.79 -13.46
C PRO A 250 -21.48 -6.11 -14.93
N GLU A 251 -22.37 -7.09 -15.16
CA GLU A 251 -22.86 -7.34 -16.51
C GLU A 251 -23.41 -6.02 -17.09
N PRO A 252 -23.05 -5.68 -18.35
CA PRO A 252 -23.58 -4.47 -18.96
C PRO A 252 -25.11 -4.55 -18.97
N GLU A 253 -25.74 -3.58 -18.35
CA GLU A 253 -27.21 -3.48 -18.35
C GLU A 253 -27.72 -3.55 -19.79
N GLU A 254 -28.49 -4.58 -20.11
CA GLU A 254 -29.13 -4.67 -21.40
C GLU A 254 -29.99 -3.41 -21.62
N PRO A 255 -29.85 -2.72 -22.77
CA PRO A 255 -30.65 -1.53 -23.02
C PRO A 255 -32.12 -1.90 -22.98
N GLU A 256 -32.86 -1.29 -22.05
CA GLU A 256 -34.31 -1.46 -21.95
C GLU A 256 -34.95 -1.29 -23.34
N LYS A 257 -35.49 -2.37 -23.86
CA LYS A 257 -36.32 -2.31 -25.07
C LYS A 257 -37.51 -1.44 -24.79
N LYS A 258 -37.43 -0.18 -25.17
CA LYS A 258 -38.60 0.71 -25.16
C LYS A 258 -39.71 0.04 -25.99
N LYS A 259 -40.78 -0.31 -25.33
CA LYS A 259 -42.06 -0.74 -25.92
C LYS A 259 -42.79 0.47 -26.52
#